data_69973b979afc43c889afc9ad74842dc6
#
_entry.id   69973b979afc43c889afc9ad74842dc6
#
_cell.length_a   1.000
_cell.length_b   1.000
_cell.length_c   1.000
_cell.angle_alpha   90.00
_cell.angle_beta   90.00
_cell.angle_gamma   90.00
#
_symmetry.space_group_name_H-M   'P 1'
#
loop_
_entity.id
_entity.type
_entity.pdbx_description
1 polymer ?
#
loop_
_entity_poly.entity_id
_entity_poly.type
_entity_poly.pdbx_seq_one_letter_code
_entity_poly.pdbx_strand_id
1 'polypeptide(L)'
;MSSITIFIPIILFLLALVFLSLKAKTNGGSEFLKSYFLGDQNLKGFVLAMTLVATYGSVSSFVSGPGVAWRHGLGWVVFAAPQIIAGFLVLGVLGKKMALVSRRISAVTVIDVVFARYRSHSLAVLLSVLLLVFFTTMMVGQFIGGAQIVSQAAGIDYQWGLLIFGLVVVLYTAFGGFRAVVITDTLCAILMLVGMFTLAQGLLSEAGGLTNLMTTISQSPEGEKLLSPTSAGALPLSLLFSAWILVGFATVALPQSVVRCMAYKNTQDLHLAMIVSTVVCGALMIGMTFLGVLARGVIVDAADFGGNTDAMIPYLISHHMSPWM
;
A
#
# COMPACT_ATOMS: atom_id res chain seq x y z
N MET A 1 28.53 2.38 -2.97
CA MET A 1 28.27 2.74 -1.55
C MET A 1 28.66 1.59 -0.66
N SER A 2 29.20 1.86 0.53
CA SER A 2 29.37 0.77 1.49
C SER A 2 27.98 0.26 1.89
N SER A 3 27.77 -1.04 1.91
CA SER A 3 26.50 -1.68 2.33
C SER A 3 25.98 -1.12 3.67
N ILE A 4 26.87 -0.69 4.54
CA ILE A 4 26.60 -0.11 5.86
C ILE A 4 25.71 1.14 5.78
N THR A 5 25.87 2.01 4.79
CA THR A 5 25.11 3.27 4.68
C THR A 5 23.62 3.02 4.38
N ILE A 6 23.31 1.93 3.68
CA ILE A 6 21.92 1.52 3.38
C ILE A 6 21.28 0.81 4.59
N PHE A 7 22.08 0.09 5.36
CA PHE A 7 21.57 -0.65 6.53
C PHE A 7 21.11 0.25 7.67
N ILE A 8 21.79 1.37 7.91
CA ILE A 8 21.49 2.26 9.04
C ILE A 8 20.03 2.75 9.00
N PRO A 9 19.51 3.34 7.91
CA PRO A 9 18.11 3.76 7.84
C PRO A 9 17.11 2.61 8.03
N ILE A 10 17.39 1.44 7.44
CA ILE A 10 16.51 0.27 7.56
C ILE A 10 16.46 -0.21 9.01
N ILE A 11 17.61 -0.36 9.67
CA ILE A 11 17.67 -0.78 11.08
C ILE A 11 16.99 0.25 11.98
N LEU A 12 17.25 1.54 11.79
CA LEU A 12 16.60 2.60 12.56
C LEU A 12 15.08 2.57 12.38
N PHE A 13 14.61 2.36 11.15
CA PHE A 13 13.19 2.23 10.86
C PHE A 13 12.58 1.01 11.56
N LEU A 14 13.21 -0.17 11.45
CA LEU A 14 12.74 -1.39 12.10
C LEU A 14 12.73 -1.25 13.64
N LEU A 15 13.76 -0.65 14.22
CA LEU A 15 13.81 -0.34 15.66
C LEU A 15 12.71 0.65 16.06
N ALA A 16 12.44 1.66 15.25
CA ALA A 16 11.35 2.60 15.49
C ALA A 16 9.98 1.90 15.47
N LEU A 17 9.73 0.98 14.54
CA LEU A 17 8.50 0.18 14.48
C LEU A 17 8.32 -0.65 15.77
N VAL A 18 9.36 -1.36 16.20
CA VAL A 18 9.33 -2.16 17.42
C VAL A 18 9.12 -1.27 18.65
N PHE A 19 9.84 -0.16 18.75
CA PHE A 19 9.71 0.78 19.87
C PHE A 19 8.30 1.40 19.96
N LEU A 20 7.73 1.83 18.83
CA LEU A 20 6.37 2.36 18.77
C LEU A 20 5.34 1.30 19.15
N SER A 21 5.56 0.06 18.70
CA SER A 21 4.72 -1.08 19.06
C SER A 21 4.72 -1.36 20.56
N LEU A 22 5.89 -1.37 21.19
CA LEU A 22 6.01 -1.58 22.62
C LEU A 22 5.36 -0.46 23.45
N LYS A 23 5.48 0.79 23.01
CA LYS A 23 4.78 1.93 23.63
C LYS A 23 3.26 1.91 23.46
N ALA A 24 2.79 1.35 22.36
CA ALA A 24 1.36 1.24 22.06
C ALA A 24 0.68 0.04 22.72
N LYS A 25 1.43 -0.75 23.50
CA LYS A 25 0.95 -1.96 24.15
C LYS A 25 -0.36 -1.72 24.91
N THR A 26 -1.35 -2.54 24.60
CA THR A 26 -2.67 -2.53 25.25
C THR A 26 -2.58 -3.08 26.67
N ASN A 27 -3.18 -2.39 27.63
CA ASN A 27 -3.32 -2.89 28.99
C ASN A 27 -4.33 -4.05 28.97
N GLY A 28 -3.94 -5.17 29.57
CA GLY A 28 -4.83 -6.31 29.75
C GLY A 28 -6.00 -5.94 30.69
N GLY A 29 -7.22 -6.33 30.33
CA GLY A 29 -8.43 -6.11 31.10
C GLY A 29 -9.66 -6.72 30.41
N SER A 30 -10.85 -6.50 30.96
CA SER A 30 -12.11 -7.03 30.42
C SER A 30 -12.45 -6.59 28.98
N GLU A 31 -11.84 -5.52 28.50
CA GLU A 31 -11.99 -5.02 27.13
C GLU A 31 -10.77 -5.29 26.23
N PHE A 32 -9.90 -6.22 26.61
CA PHE A 32 -8.65 -6.53 25.87
C PHE A 32 -8.91 -6.76 24.36
N LEU A 33 -9.90 -7.55 24.00
CA LEU A 33 -10.20 -7.86 22.60
C LEU A 33 -10.56 -6.60 21.79
N LYS A 34 -11.37 -5.72 22.36
CA LYS A 34 -11.78 -4.48 21.71
C LYS A 34 -10.59 -3.52 21.54
N SER A 35 -9.77 -3.37 22.55
CA SER A 35 -8.56 -2.57 22.51
C SER A 35 -7.54 -3.14 21.52
N TYR A 36 -7.33 -4.46 21.53
CA TYR A 36 -6.37 -5.14 20.69
C TYR A 36 -6.75 -5.12 19.19
N PHE A 37 -8.04 -5.30 18.85
CA PHE A 37 -8.50 -5.39 17.45
C PHE A 37 -9.03 -4.08 16.86
N LEU A 38 -9.50 -3.13 17.68
CA LEU A 38 -10.11 -1.87 17.21
C LEU A 38 -9.48 -0.60 17.81
N GLY A 39 -8.45 -0.71 18.67
CA GLY A 39 -7.80 0.44 19.28
C GLY A 39 -8.76 1.35 20.06
N ASP A 40 -9.70 0.75 20.80
CA ASP A 40 -10.73 1.42 21.60
C ASP A 40 -11.71 2.29 20.79
N GLN A 41 -11.73 2.14 19.47
CA GLN A 41 -12.58 2.94 18.57
C GLN A 41 -12.37 4.46 18.72
N ASN A 42 -11.14 4.90 18.93
CA ASN A 42 -10.80 6.28 19.24
C ASN A 42 -9.80 6.91 18.25
N LEU A 43 -9.80 6.43 16.99
CA LEU A 43 -8.91 6.98 15.97
C LEU A 43 -9.33 8.38 15.55
N LYS A 44 -8.36 9.30 15.57
CA LYS A 44 -8.50 10.66 15.03
C LYS A 44 -8.41 10.65 13.51
N GLY A 45 -9.03 11.63 12.87
CA GLY A 45 -9.20 11.69 11.42
C GLY A 45 -7.91 11.57 10.61
N PHE A 46 -6.86 12.29 10.97
CA PHE A 46 -5.57 12.21 10.26
C PHE A 46 -4.95 10.80 10.37
N VAL A 47 -4.93 10.23 11.56
CA VAL A 47 -4.37 8.90 11.80
C VAL A 47 -5.18 7.83 11.08
N LEU A 48 -6.52 7.94 11.09
CA LEU A 48 -7.43 7.06 10.34
C LEU A 48 -7.15 7.14 8.83
N ALA A 49 -6.92 8.35 8.29
CA ALA A 49 -6.57 8.55 6.89
C ALA A 49 -5.26 7.85 6.54
N MET A 50 -4.21 8.11 7.32
CA MET A 50 -2.87 7.59 7.03
C MET A 50 -2.79 6.06 7.18
N THR A 51 -3.47 5.46 8.17
CA THR A 51 -3.55 3.99 8.25
C THR A 51 -4.34 3.39 7.09
N LEU A 52 -5.39 4.07 6.59
CA LEU A 52 -6.09 3.63 5.39
C LEU A 52 -5.18 3.70 4.15
N VAL A 53 -4.45 4.80 3.98
CA VAL A 53 -3.46 4.96 2.90
C VAL A 53 -2.41 3.85 2.94
N ALA A 54 -1.81 3.59 4.11
CA ALA A 54 -0.81 2.53 4.28
C ALA A 54 -1.39 1.13 3.99
N THR A 55 -2.69 0.92 4.23
CA THR A 55 -3.38 -0.33 3.89
C THR A 55 -3.47 -0.57 2.39
N TYR A 56 -3.62 0.49 1.60
CA TYR A 56 -3.60 0.41 0.14
C TYR A 56 -2.19 0.41 -0.42
N GLY A 57 -1.25 1.09 0.24
CA GLY A 57 0.17 1.10 -0.11
C GLY A 57 0.81 -0.27 0.18
N SER A 58 1.16 -1.00 -0.87
CA SER A 58 1.72 -2.35 -0.79
C SER A 58 2.89 -2.50 -1.77
N VAL A 59 3.54 -3.64 -1.74
CA VAL A 59 4.57 -4.00 -2.73
C VAL A 59 4.07 -3.81 -4.15
N SER A 60 2.81 -4.17 -4.43
CA SER A 60 2.22 -3.97 -5.75
C SER A 60 2.10 -2.49 -6.15
N SER A 61 1.95 -1.58 -5.20
CA SER A 61 1.84 -0.14 -5.50
C SER A 61 3.20 0.54 -5.68
N PHE A 62 4.25 0.06 -5.01
CA PHE A 62 5.56 0.72 -4.99
C PHE A 62 6.63 0.04 -5.84
N VAL A 63 6.43 -1.23 -6.17
CA VAL A 63 7.40 -2.05 -6.92
C VAL A 63 6.77 -2.58 -8.21
N SER A 64 5.79 -3.47 -8.10
CA SER A 64 5.21 -4.13 -9.28
C SER A 64 4.40 -3.17 -10.16
N GLY A 65 3.59 -2.29 -9.58
CA GLY A 65 2.77 -1.32 -10.31
C GLY A 65 3.60 -0.38 -11.20
N PRO A 66 4.61 0.32 -10.64
CA PRO A 66 5.54 1.12 -11.45
C PRO A 66 6.28 0.30 -12.51
N GLY A 67 6.71 -0.93 -12.19
CA GLY A 67 7.34 -1.82 -13.17
C GLY A 67 6.44 -2.20 -14.33
N VAL A 68 5.17 -2.49 -14.06
CA VAL A 68 4.16 -2.75 -15.10
C VAL A 68 3.85 -1.47 -15.89
N ALA A 69 3.81 -0.30 -15.23
CA ALA A 69 3.63 0.99 -15.88
C ALA A 69 4.82 1.34 -16.80
N TRP A 70 6.04 0.99 -16.43
CA TRP A 70 7.20 1.08 -17.29
C TRP A 70 7.02 0.30 -18.60
N ARG A 71 6.37 -0.88 -18.54
CA ARG A 71 6.11 -1.74 -19.70
C ARG A 71 4.91 -1.31 -20.55
N HIS A 72 3.83 -0.85 -19.91
CA HIS A 72 2.55 -0.55 -20.56
C HIS A 72 2.26 0.95 -20.71
N GLY A 73 3.10 1.81 -20.16
CA GLY A 73 2.93 3.26 -20.27
C GLY A 73 1.69 3.78 -19.55
N LEU A 74 1.09 4.84 -20.10
CA LEU A 74 -0.08 5.53 -19.55
C LEU A 74 -1.32 4.62 -19.43
N GLY A 75 -1.42 3.57 -20.21
CA GLY A 75 -2.51 2.59 -20.08
C GLY A 75 -2.57 1.97 -18.68
N TRP A 76 -1.42 1.75 -18.02
CA TRP A 76 -1.40 1.24 -16.65
C TRP A 76 -1.75 2.31 -15.60
N VAL A 77 -1.48 3.58 -15.88
CA VAL A 77 -1.98 4.70 -15.05
C VAL A 77 -3.51 4.76 -15.10
N VAL A 78 -4.09 4.59 -16.29
CA VAL A 78 -5.55 4.52 -16.45
C VAL A 78 -6.14 3.31 -15.72
N PHE A 79 -5.45 2.15 -15.75
CA PHE A 79 -5.84 0.97 -14.99
C PHE A 79 -5.87 1.25 -13.48
N ALA A 80 -4.89 1.98 -12.94
CA ALA A 80 -4.76 2.30 -11.52
C ALA A 80 -5.65 3.47 -11.04
N ALA A 81 -6.18 4.29 -11.96
CA ALA A 81 -6.91 5.52 -11.66
C ALA A 81 -8.08 5.38 -10.66
N PRO A 82 -8.87 4.30 -10.64
CA PRO A 82 -9.97 4.14 -9.67
C PRO A 82 -9.53 4.11 -8.20
N GLN A 83 -8.26 3.85 -7.93
CA GLN A 83 -7.74 3.88 -6.56
C GLN A 83 -7.75 5.29 -5.94
N ILE A 84 -7.85 6.35 -6.75
CA ILE A 84 -7.96 7.73 -6.27
C ILE A 84 -9.15 7.88 -5.31
N ILE A 85 -10.29 7.30 -5.68
CA ILE A 85 -11.54 7.45 -4.90
C ILE A 85 -11.69 6.41 -3.79
N ALA A 86 -10.72 5.52 -3.59
CA ALA A 86 -10.82 4.43 -2.61
C ALA A 86 -11.11 4.94 -1.19
N GLY A 87 -10.40 5.97 -0.73
CA GLY A 87 -10.62 6.57 0.58
C GLY A 87 -12.02 7.15 0.73
N PHE A 88 -12.49 7.86 -0.27
CA PHE A 88 -13.85 8.41 -0.30
C PHE A 88 -14.92 7.31 -0.28
N LEU A 89 -14.78 6.29 -1.12
CA LEU A 89 -15.74 5.19 -1.20
C LEU A 89 -15.79 4.39 0.10
N VAL A 90 -14.65 3.98 0.63
CA VAL A 90 -14.59 3.19 1.87
C VAL A 90 -15.22 3.95 3.03
N LEU A 91 -14.74 5.14 3.32
CA LEU A 91 -15.17 5.89 4.48
C LEU A 91 -16.54 6.55 4.27
N GLY A 92 -16.85 7.01 3.06
CA GLY A 92 -18.12 7.64 2.73
C GLY A 92 -19.28 6.67 2.64
N VAL A 93 -19.08 5.49 2.02
CA VAL A 93 -20.15 4.49 1.85
C VAL A 93 -20.33 3.64 3.11
N LEU A 94 -19.25 3.07 3.65
CA LEU A 94 -19.31 2.15 4.79
C LEU A 94 -19.03 2.81 6.13
N GLY A 95 -18.20 3.85 6.19
CA GLY A 95 -17.65 4.38 7.43
C GLY A 95 -18.67 4.59 8.54
N LYS A 96 -19.65 5.48 8.32
CA LYS A 96 -20.68 5.78 9.34
C LYS A 96 -21.55 4.58 9.65
N LYS A 97 -21.97 3.84 8.64
CA LYS A 97 -22.87 2.68 8.80
C LYS A 97 -22.20 1.57 9.61
N MET A 98 -20.97 1.23 9.26
CA MET A 98 -20.21 0.17 9.92
C MET A 98 -19.90 0.52 11.38
N ALA A 99 -19.52 1.77 11.68
CA ALA A 99 -19.28 2.18 13.06
C ALA A 99 -20.56 2.12 13.92
N LEU A 100 -21.69 2.57 13.38
CA LEU A 100 -22.95 2.50 14.12
C LEU A 100 -23.37 1.06 14.41
N VAL A 101 -23.28 0.17 13.41
CA VAL A 101 -23.60 -1.25 13.56
C VAL A 101 -22.66 -1.90 14.55
N SER A 102 -21.34 -1.73 14.35
CA SER A 102 -20.30 -2.31 15.23
C SER A 102 -20.49 -1.92 16.69
N ARG A 103 -20.73 -0.64 16.97
CA ARG A 103 -20.97 -0.14 18.34
C ARG A 103 -22.24 -0.69 18.95
N ARG A 104 -23.32 -0.79 18.15
CA ARG A 104 -24.62 -1.30 18.61
C ARG A 104 -24.58 -2.77 19.01
N ILE A 105 -23.84 -3.60 18.28
CA ILE A 105 -23.73 -5.05 18.53
C ILE A 105 -22.42 -5.44 19.25
N SER A 106 -21.62 -4.46 19.64
CA SER A 106 -20.29 -4.67 20.25
C SER A 106 -19.37 -5.57 19.40
N ALA A 107 -19.47 -5.45 18.06
CA ALA A 107 -18.66 -6.23 17.14
C ALA A 107 -17.19 -5.81 17.22
N VAL A 108 -16.32 -6.81 17.23
CA VAL A 108 -14.86 -6.65 17.22
C VAL A 108 -14.28 -7.02 15.85
N THR A 109 -14.94 -7.89 15.12
CA THR A 109 -14.55 -8.38 13.80
C THR A 109 -15.64 -8.16 12.75
N VAL A 110 -15.26 -8.26 11.48
CA VAL A 110 -16.21 -8.24 10.35
C VAL A 110 -17.16 -9.44 10.43
N ILE A 111 -16.68 -10.58 10.91
CA ILE A 111 -17.49 -11.80 11.07
C ILE A 111 -18.62 -11.58 12.08
N ASP A 112 -18.39 -10.85 13.17
CA ASP A 112 -19.43 -10.52 14.15
C ASP A 112 -20.58 -9.76 13.50
N VAL A 113 -20.28 -8.83 12.60
CA VAL A 113 -21.29 -8.06 11.86
C VAL A 113 -22.12 -8.95 10.95
N VAL A 114 -21.48 -9.87 10.23
CA VAL A 114 -22.16 -10.84 9.36
C VAL A 114 -23.00 -11.80 10.19
N PHE A 115 -22.45 -12.33 11.28
CA PHE A 115 -23.19 -13.20 12.18
C PHE A 115 -24.41 -12.52 12.80
N ALA A 116 -24.27 -11.28 13.26
CA ALA A 116 -25.38 -10.50 13.80
C ALA A 116 -26.53 -10.30 12.78
N ARG A 117 -26.16 -10.16 11.48
CA ARG A 117 -27.13 -9.94 10.39
C ARG A 117 -27.86 -11.21 9.98
N TYR A 118 -27.13 -12.31 9.81
CA TYR A 118 -27.65 -13.55 9.21
C TYR A 118 -27.96 -14.64 10.22
N ARG A 119 -27.47 -14.53 11.47
CA ARG A 119 -27.67 -15.50 12.55
C ARG A 119 -27.32 -16.96 12.17
N SER A 120 -26.36 -17.12 11.27
CA SER A 120 -25.92 -18.41 10.75
C SER A 120 -24.48 -18.72 11.15
N HIS A 121 -24.30 -19.73 11.98
CA HIS A 121 -22.96 -20.21 12.37
C HIS A 121 -22.19 -20.80 11.18
N SER A 122 -22.87 -21.52 10.30
CA SER A 122 -22.23 -22.11 9.10
C SER A 122 -21.66 -21.02 8.18
N LEU A 123 -22.41 -19.92 8.00
CA LEU A 123 -21.93 -18.77 7.21
C LEU A 123 -20.74 -18.08 7.87
N ALA A 124 -20.77 -17.89 9.19
CA ALA A 124 -19.66 -17.29 9.93
C ALA A 124 -18.39 -18.14 9.83
N VAL A 125 -18.49 -19.46 10.00
CA VAL A 125 -17.38 -20.40 9.85
C VAL A 125 -16.84 -20.39 8.42
N LEU A 126 -17.72 -20.49 7.41
CA LEU A 126 -17.31 -20.45 6.01
C LEU A 126 -16.53 -19.15 5.69
N LEU A 127 -17.05 -18.00 6.08
CA LEU A 127 -16.37 -16.72 5.86
C LEU A 127 -15.05 -16.63 6.61
N SER A 128 -14.97 -17.14 7.84
CA SER A 128 -13.72 -17.18 8.59
C SER A 128 -12.65 -18.00 7.89
N VAL A 129 -13.01 -19.18 7.37
CA VAL A 129 -12.09 -20.04 6.62
C VAL A 129 -11.66 -19.36 5.32
N LEU A 130 -12.60 -18.79 4.56
CA LEU A 130 -12.29 -18.06 3.32
C LEU A 130 -11.33 -16.88 3.59
N LEU A 131 -11.62 -16.06 4.61
CA LEU A 131 -10.74 -14.95 4.98
C LEU A 131 -9.35 -15.44 5.38
N LEU A 132 -9.25 -16.51 6.16
CA LEU A 132 -7.97 -17.08 6.55
C LEU A 132 -7.14 -17.49 5.31
N VAL A 133 -7.75 -18.22 4.38
CA VAL A 133 -7.08 -18.70 3.16
C VAL A 133 -6.65 -17.53 2.29
N PHE A 134 -7.56 -16.60 1.98
CA PHE A 134 -7.25 -15.49 1.08
C PHE A 134 -6.27 -14.49 1.68
N PHE A 135 -6.37 -14.18 2.98
CA PHE A 135 -5.39 -13.32 3.62
C PHE A 135 -4.01 -13.98 3.73
N THR A 136 -3.94 -15.28 3.99
CA THR A 136 -2.66 -16.00 3.94
C THR A 136 -2.03 -15.90 2.56
N THR A 137 -2.80 -16.11 1.49
CA THR A 137 -2.32 -15.96 0.11
C THR A 137 -1.86 -14.53 -0.18
N MET A 138 -2.63 -13.52 0.26
CA MET A 138 -2.24 -12.12 0.13
C MET A 138 -0.93 -11.81 0.88
N MET A 139 -0.76 -12.34 2.08
CA MET A 139 0.47 -12.17 2.87
C MET A 139 1.69 -12.76 2.20
N VAL A 140 1.57 -13.91 1.52
CA VAL A 140 2.68 -14.52 0.77
C VAL A 140 3.28 -13.52 -0.22
N GLY A 141 2.45 -12.82 -1.00
CA GLY A 141 2.92 -11.79 -1.93
C GLY A 141 3.67 -10.64 -1.24
N GLN A 142 3.19 -10.19 -0.08
CA GLN A 142 3.85 -9.13 0.68
C GLN A 142 5.20 -9.59 1.26
N PHE A 143 5.27 -10.84 1.74
CA PHE A 143 6.50 -11.42 2.26
C PHE A 143 7.56 -11.62 1.17
N ILE A 144 7.15 -12.10 -0.01
CA ILE A 144 8.05 -12.24 -1.17
C ILE A 144 8.66 -10.88 -1.55
N GLY A 145 7.82 -9.86 -1.74
CA GLY A 145 8.31 -8.54 -2.13
C GLY A 145 9.12 -7.85 -1.04
N GLY A 146 8.69 -7.93 0.22
CA GLY A 146 9.43 -7.38 1.35
C GLY A 146 10.79 -8.06 1.54
N ALA A 147 10.86 -9.38 1.42
CA ALA A 147 12.09 -10.14 1.48
C ALA A 147 13.06 -9.76 0.34
N GLN A 148 12.53 -9.57 -0.87
CA GLN A 148 13.33 -9.19 -2.03
C GLN A 148 13.96 -7.80 -1.86
N ILE A 149 13.18 -6.83 -1.36
CA ILE A 149 13.68 -5.48 -1.07
C ILE A 149 14.79 -5.53 0.00
N VAL A 150 14.56 -6.25 1.11
CA VAL A 150 15.55 -6.39 2.19
C VAL A 150 16.81 -7.08 1.68
N SER A 151 16.67 -8.18 0.93
CA SER A 151 17.78 -8.92 0.34
C SER A 151 18.63 -8.04 -0.59
N GLN A 152 17.99 -7.32 -1.51
CA GLN A 152 18.69 -6.45 -2.47
C GLN A 152 19.35 -5.25 -1.77
N ALA A 153 18.63 -4.59 -0.87
CA ALA A 153 19.17 -3.45 -0.13
C ALA A 153 20.34 -3.84 0.79
N ALA A 154 20.27 -5.03 1.38
CA ALA A 154 21.25 -5.53 2.32
C ALA A 154 22.40 -6.32 1.66
N GLY A 155 22.26 -6.71 0.38
CA GLY A 155 23.22 -7.59 -0.28
C GLY A 155 23.34 -8.97 0.39
N ILE A 156 22.23 -9.49 0.94
CA ILE A 156 22.15 -10.79 1.61
C ILE A 156 21.26 -11.75 0.80
N ASP A 157 21.41 -13.05 1.06
CA ASP A 157 20.55 -14.04 0.43
C ASP A 157 19.08 -13.82 0.74
N TYR A 158 18.20 -14.14 -0.22
CA TYR A 158 16.76 -14.00 -0.12
C TYR A 158 16.16 -14.64 1.15
N GLN A 159 16.69 -15.79 1.57
CA GLN A 159 16.21 -16.51 2.75
C GLN A 159 16.42 -15.70 4.04
N TRP A 160 17.55 -15.02 4.16
CA TRP A 160 17.82 -14.13 5.29
C TRP A 160 16.95 -12.88 5.23
N GLY A 161 16.74 -12.31 4.04
CA GLY A 161 15.80 -11.21 3.83
C GLY A 161 14.38 -11.56 4.27
N LEU A 162 13.91 -12.76 3.90
CA LEU A 162 12.60 -13.27 4.29
C LEU A 162 12.47 -13.46 5.80
N LEU A 163 13.50 -14.03 6.43
CA LEU A 163 13.50 -14.27 7.88
C LEU A 163 13.48 -12.96 8.66
N ILE A 164 14.33 -12.00 8.29
CA ILE A 164 14.40 -10.68 8.94
C ILE A 164 13.08 -9.94 8.79
N PHE A 165 12.58 -9.81 7.56
CA PHE A 165 11.34 -9.11 7.28
C PHE A 165 10.16 -9.76 8.01
N GLY A 166 10.03 -11.10 7.91
CA GLY A 166 8.95 -11.85 8.53
C GLY A 166 8.96 -11.76 10.04
N LEU A 167 10.13 -11.93 10.65
CA LEU A 167 10.27 -11.83 12.11
C LEU A 167 9.85 -10.45 12.64
N VAL A 168 10.32 -9.38 11.99
CA VAL A 168 9.96 -8.01 12.40
C VAL A 168 8.47 -7.78 12.28
N VAL A 169 7.84 -8.16 11.15
CA VAL A 169 6.40 -7.98 10.93
C VAL A 169 5.59 -8.74 11.97
N VAL A 170 5.93 -10.00 12.23
CA VAL A 170 5.23 -10.82 13.22
C VAL A 170 5.38 -10.25 14.62
N LEU A 171 6.61 -9.89 15.03
CA LEU A 171 6.86 -9.38 16.37
C LEU A 171 6.10 -8.08 16.65
N TYR A 172 6.24 -7.06 15.79
CA TYR A 172 5.58 -5.78 16.09
C TYR A 172 4.05 -5.88 16.04
N THR A 173 3.50 -6.73 15.18
CA THR A 173 2.05 -6.93 15.09
C THR A 173 1.51 -7.71 16.27
N ALA A 174 2.17 -8.81 16.64
CA ALA A 174 1.73 -9.67 17.74
C ALA A 174 1.76 -8.94 19.10
N PHE A 175 2.80 -8.16 19.37
CA PHE A 175 2.94 -7.45 20.65
C PHE A 175 2.13 -6.15 20.74
N GLY A 176 1.93 -5.46 19.63
CA GLY A 176 1.35 -4.11 19.64
C GLY A 176 -0.14 -4.03 19.35
N GLY A 177 -0.74 -5.05 18.74
CA GLY A 177 -2.14 -5.04 18.31
C GLY A 177 -2.46 -3.92 17.31
N PHE A 178 -3.76 -3.65 17.10
CA PHE A 178 -4.23 -2.68 16.12
C PHE A 178 -3.73 -1.24 16.37
N ARG A 179 -3.60 -0.84 17.63
CA ARG A 179 -3.11 0.50 17.98
C ARG A 179 -1.67 0.74 17.53
N ALA A 180 -0.81 -0.26 17.71
CA ALA A 180 0.57 -0.18 17.22
C ALA A 180 0.61 -0.12 15.70
N VAL A 181 -0.15 -1.00 15.04
CA VAL A 181 -0.26 -1.02 13.57
C VAL A 181 -0.67 0.35 13.02
N VAL A 182 -1.67 0.98 13.60
CA VAL A 182 -2.15 2.31 13.15
C VAL A 182 -1.09 3.40 13.30
N ILE A 183 -0.31 3.38 14.37
CA ILE A 183 0.79 4.34 14.58
C ILE A 183 1.92 4.10 13.56
N THR A 184 2.32 2.85 13.39
CA THR A 184 3.34 2.47 12.41
C THR A 184 2.88 2.74 10.98
N ASP A 185 1.64 2.44 10.64
CA ASP A 185 1.02 2.77 9.35
C ASP A 185 1.09 4.27 9.04
N THR A 186 0.83 5.11 10.05
CA THR A 186 0.90 6.57 9.90
C THR A 186 2.32 7.00 9.53
N LEU A 187 3.34 6.46 10.21
CA LEU A 187 4.73 6.71 9.89
C LEU A 187 5.08 6.20 8.48
N CYS A 188 4.68 4.97 8.15
CA CYS A 188 4.91 4.39 6.83
C CYS A 188 4.29 5.24 5.72
N ALA A 189 3.04 5.69 5.86
CA ALA A 189 2.37 6.51 4.85
C ALA A 189 3.09 7.86 4.62
N ILE A 190 3.63 8.46 5.67
CA ILE A 190 4.45 9.69 5.55
C ILE A 190 5.74 9.37 4.79
N LEU A 191 6.43 8.29 5.15
CA LEU A 191 7.67 7.88 4.46
C LEU A 191 7.41 7.50 3.00
N MET A 192 6.28 6.87 2.70
CA MET A 192 5.86 6.58 1.32
C MET A 192 5.70 7.85 0.49
N LEU A 193 5.08 8.90 1.04
CA LEU A 193 4.96 10.21 0.38
C LEU A 193 6.32 10.83 0.14
N VAL A 194 7.17 10.88 1.16
CA VAL A 194 8.53 11.44 1.06
C VAL A 194 9.33 10.69 0.02
N GLY A 195 9.32 9.34 0.05
CA GLY A 195 10.02 8.50 -0.91
C GLY A 195 9.54 8.71 -2.35
N MET A 196 8.22 8.81 -2.57
CA MET A 196 7.65 9.10 -3.88
C MET A 196 8.13 10.46 -4.43
N PHE A 197 8.09 11.51 -3.61
CA PHE A 197 8.55 12.83 -4.04
C PHE A 197 10.06 12.88 -4.27
N THR A 198 10.84 12.21 -3.45
CA THR A 198 12.29 12.09 -3.63
C THR A 198 12.62 11.37 -4.93
N LEU A 199 11.93 10.25 -5.21
CA LEU A 199 12.08 9.51 -6.47
C LEU A 199 11.69 10.36 -7.68
N ALA A 200 10.58 11.11 -7.58
CA ALA A 200 10.16 12.04 -8.63
C ALA A 200 11.21 13.11 -8.91
N GLN A 201 11.75 13.73 -7.86
CA GLN A 201 12.78 14.75 -7.96
C GLN A 201 14.06 14.17 -8.59
N GLY A 202 14.46 12.96 -8.18
CA GLY A 202 15.63 12.28 -8.75
C GLY A 202 15.48 12.04 -10.25
N LEU A 203 14.36 11.46 -10.68
CA LEU A 203 14.07 11.23 -12.10
C LEU A 203 14.07 12.53 -12.93
N LEU A 204 13.43 13.57 -12.41
CA LEU A 204 13.36 14.87 -13.09
C LEU A 204 14.75 15.52 -13.21
N SER A 205 15.58 15.39 -12.16
CA SER A 205 16.95 15.92 -12.16
C SER A 205 17.85 15.17 -13.14
N GLU A 206 17.77 13.84 -13.17
CA GLU A 206 18.55 12.98 -14.06
C GLU A 206 18.28 13.30 -15.53
N ALA A 207 17.02 13.46 -15.90
CA ALA A 207 16.60 13.68 -17.26
C ALA A 207 16.60 15.16 -17.70
N GLY A 208 16.91 16.10 -16.81
CA GLY A 208 16.82 17.52 -17.11
C GLY A 208 15.39 18.06 -17.25
N GLY A 209 14.41 17.42 -16.60
CA GLY A 209 13.04 17.86 -16.49
C GLY A 209 11.99 16.99 -17.17
N LEU A 210 10.71 17.25 -16.85
CA LEU A 210 9.57 16.48 -17.35
C LEU A 210 9.45 16.51 -18.88
N THR A 211 9.71 17.66 -19.50
CA THR A 211 9.61 17.82 -20.96
C THR A 211 10.58 16.89 -21.68
N ASN A 212 11.82 16.80 -21.19
CA ASN A 212 12.83 15.91 -21.79
C ASN A 212 12.43 14.44 -21.64
N LEU A 213 11.94 14.02 -20.45
CA LEU A 213 11.42 12.67 -20.24
C LEU A 213 10.32 12.32 -21.23
N MET A 214 9.32 13.18 -21.34
CA MET A 214 8.17 12.93 -22.22
C MET A 214 8.59 12.93 -23.70
N THR A 215 9.55 13.79 -24.09
CA THR A 215 10.10 13.81 -25.46
C THR A 215 10.86 12.51 -25.75
N THR A 216 11.70 12.07 -24.85
CA THR A 216 12.45 10.80 -24.98
C THR A 216 11.49 9.61 -25.12
N ILE A 217 10.44 9.55 -24.29
CA ILE A 217 9.43 8.49 -24.36
C ILE A 217 8.67 8.56 -25.71
N SER A 218 8.27 9.76 -26.15
CA SER A 218 7.50 9.91 -27.39
C SER A 218 8.30 9.55 -28.64
N GLN A 219 9.61 9.79 -28.63
CA GLN A 219 10.53 9.48 -29.73
C GLN A 219 11.04 8.03 -29.72
N SER A 220 10.74 7.28 -28.64
CA SER A 220 11.14 5.87 -28.56
C SER A 220 10.33 5.01 -29.56
N PRO A 221 10.87 3.85 -30.00
CA PRO A 221 10.13 2.93 -30.91
C PRO A 221 8.78 2.47 -30.35
N GLU A 222 8.60 2.47 -29.04
CA GLU A 222 7.35 2.11 -28.37
C GLU A 222 6.54 3.35 -27.90
N GLY A 223 6.92 4.57 -28.30
CA GLY A 223 6.34 5.83 -27.81
C GLY A 223 4.84 5.91 -27.96
N GLU A 224 4.32 5.53 -29.14
CA GLU A 224 2.87 5.49 -29.39
C GLU A 224 2.14 4.57 -28.39
N LYS A 225 2.67 3.36 -28.15
CA LYS A 225 2.14 2.40 -27.18
C LYS A 225 2.20 2.96 -25.76
N LEU A 226 3.33 3.52 -25.36
CA LEU A 226 3.57 4.01 -24.00
C LEU A 226 2.69 5.23 -23.65
N LEU A 227 2.39 6.08 -24.62
CA LEU A 227 1.54 7.25 -24.43
C LEU A 227 0.05 6.98 -24.69
N SER A 228 -0.30 5.81 -25.22
CA SER A 228 -1.68 5.40 -25.42
C SER A 228 -2.38 5.03 -24.10
N PRO A 229 -3.62 5.50 -23.87
CA PRO A 229 -4.40 5.13 -22.67
C PRO A 229 -4.81 3.65 -22.62
N THR A 230 -4.70 2.94 -23.74
CA THR A 230 -4.97 1.51 -23.85
C THR A 230 -3.70 0.71 -24.17
N SER A 231 -2.51 1.32 -24.05
CA SER A 231 -1.24 0.69 -24.43
C SER A 231 -1.27 0.12 -25.85
N ALA A 232 -1.80 0.91 -26.82
CA ALA A 232 -2.04 0.51 -28.20
C ALA A 232 -2.87 -0.80 -28.35
N GLY A 233 -3.88 -0.95 -27.50
CA GLY A 233 -4.77 -2.13 -27.51
C GLY A 233 -4.31 -3.31 -26.64
N ALA A 234 -3.11 -3.27 -26.07
CA ALA A 234 -2.65 -4.32 -25.13
C ALA A 234 -3.47 -4.36 -23.82
N LEU A 235 -4.10 -3.24 -23.46
CA LEU A 235 -5.06 -3.13 -22.36
C LEU A 235 -6.44 -2.76 -22.93
N PRO A 236 -7.24 -3.72 -23.38
CA PRO A 236 -8.54 -3.44 -23.98
C PRO A 236 -9.50 -2.82 -22.96
N LEU A 237 -10.45 -2.03 -23.44
CA LEU A 237 -11.44 -1.33 -22.60
C LEU A 237 -12.19 -2.27 -21.65
N SER A 238 -12.50 -3.50 -22.08
CA SER A 238 -13.14 -4.51 -21.23
C SER A 238 -12.29 -4.86 -19.99
N LEU A 239 -10.97 -4.98 -20.17
CA LEU A 239 -10.04 -5.19 -19.06
C LEU A 239 -9.98 -3.98 -18.12
N LEU A 240 -9.88 -2.77 -18.69
CA LEU A 240 -9.86 -1.53 -17.90
C LEU A 240 -11.14 -1.36 -17.08
N PHE A 241 -12.33 -1.60 -17.66
CA PHE A 241 -13.59 -1.55 -16.93
C PHE A 241 -13.67 -2.62 -15.83
N SER A 242 -13.24 -3.85 -16.11
CA SER A 242 -13.20 -4.91 -15.11
C SER A 242 -12.26 -4.57 -13.96
N ALA A 243 -11.09 -4.01 -14.29
CA ALA A 243 -10.14 -3.51 -13.29
C ALA A 243 -10.72 -2.37 -12.45
N TRP A 244 -11.44 -1.44 -13.05
CA TRP A 244 -12.06 -0.33 -12.35
C TRP A 244 -13.11 -0.80 -11.35
N ILE A 245 -13.88 -1.82 -11.71
CA ILE A 245 -14.81 -2.45 -10.76
C ILE A 245 -14.05 -3.14 -9.64
N LEU A 246 -13.02 -3.93 -9.96
CA LEU A 246 -12.25 -4.71 -9.00
C LEU A 246 -11.41 -3.81 -8.08
N VAL A 247 -10.63 -2.91 -8.65
CA VAL A 247 -9.64 -2.10 -7.91
C VAL A 247 -10.27 -0.86 -7.27
N GLY A 248 -11.32 -0.31 -7.87
CA GLY A 248 -12.07 0.83 -7.34
C GLY A 248 -13.15 0.41 -6.34
N PHE A 249 -14.18 -0.27 -6.83
CA PHE A 249 -15.38 -0.52 -6.02
C PHE A 249 -15.26 -1.71 -5.06
N ALA A 250 -14.62 -2.81 -5.46
CA ALA A 250 -14.52 -3.99 -4.60
C ALA A 250 -13.66 -3.75 -3.36
N THR A 251 -12.74 -2.79 -3.40
CA THR A 251 -11.90 -2.40 -2.26
C THR A 251 -12.69 -1.89 -1.06
N VAL A 252 -13.92 -1.40 -1.27
CA VAL A 252 -14.83 -0.94 -0.20
C VAL A 252 -15.14 -2.08 0.78
N ALA A 253 -15.30 -3.29 0.29
CA ALA A 253 -15.68 -4.46 1.08
C ALA A 253 -14.51 -5.22 1.70
N LEU A 254 -13.28 -4.81 1.46
CA LEU A 254 -12.10 -5.48 2.03
C LEU A 254 -12.13 -5.42 3.55
N PRO A 255 -11.95 -6.55 4.27
CA PRO A 255 -12.06 -6.61 5.72
C PRO A 255 -11.14 -5.62 6.45
N GLN A 256 -9.91 -5.42 5.96
CA GLN A 256 -8.98 -4.43 6.50
C GLN A 256 -9.50 -2.99 6.39
N SER A 257 -10.26 -2.66 5.35
CA SER A 257 -10.92 -1.36 5.19
C SER A 257 -12.12 -1.23 6.13
N VAL A 258 -12.91 -2.29 6.26
CA VAL A 258 -14.10 -2.33 7.14
C VAL A 258 -13.70 -2.17 8.61
N VAL A 259 -12.62 -2.81 9.07
CA VAL A 259 -12.12 -2.66 10.45
C VAL A 259 -11.78 -1.20 10.74
N ARG A 260 -11.17 -0.48 9.81
CA ARG A 260 -10.88 0.95 9.96
C ARG A 260 -12.15 1.80 10.04
N CYS A 261 -13.19 1.43 9.29
CA CYS A 261 -14.52 2.05 9.42
C CYS A 261 -15.15 1.83 10.81
N MET A 262 -14.80 0.77 11.52
CA MET A 262 -15.31 0.50 12.87
C MET A 262 -14.54 1.26 13.96
N ALA A 263 -13.32 1.77 13.67
CA ALA A 263 -12.36 2.21 14.67
C ALA A 263 -12.30 3.73 14.92
N TYR A 264 -12.99 4.57 14.13
CA TYR A 264 -12.90 6.03 14.25
C TYR A 264 -13.66 6.58 15.47
N LYS A 265 -13.25 7.77 15.94
CA LYS A 265 -13.79 8.42 17.14
C LYS A 265 -15.17 9.05 16.91
N ASN A 266 -15.31 9.94 15.96
CA ASN A 266 -16.50 10.72 15.70
C ASN A 266 -16.67 11.05 14.20
N THR A 267 -17.81 11.65 13.82
CA THR A 267 -18.12 11.94 12.42
C THR A 267 -17.21 13.00 11.80
N GLN A 268 -16.70 13.95 12.58
CA GLN A 268 -15.75 14.96 12.07
C GLN A 268 -14.42 14.31 11.69
N ASP A 269 -13.92 13.40 12.54
CA ASP A 269 -12.73 12.60 12.25
C ASP A 269 -12.93 11.73 10.99
N LEU A 270 -14.14 11.16 10.80
CA LEU A 270 -14.46 10.39 9.59
C LEU A 270 -14.40 11.27 8.33
N HIS A 271 -14.99 12.47 8.35
CA HIS A 271 -14.96 13.39 7.20
C HIS A 271 -13.54 13.86 6.88
N LEU A 272 -12.76 14.22 7.91
CA LEU A 272 -11.36 14.58 7.72
C LEU A 272 -10.57 13.42 7.10
N ALA A 273 -10.77 12.21 7.64
CA ALA A 273 -10.11 11.02 7.13
C ALA A 273 -10.48 10.73 5.67
N MET A 274 -11.75 10.89 5.30
CA MET A 274 -12.23 10.69 3.94
C MET A 274 -11.51 11.64 2.95
N ILE A 275 -11.41 12.92 3.27
CA ILE A 275 -10.74 13.91 2.41
C ILE A 275 -9.24 13.61 2.32
N VAL A 276 -8.57 13.49 3.47
CA VAL A 276 -7.12 13.29 3.53
C VAL A 276 -6.73 11.98 2.85
N SER A 277 -7.42 10.87 3.13
CA SER A 277 -7.10 9.58 2.52
C SER A 277 -7.33 9.57 1.02
N THR A 278 -8.35 10.26 0.51
CA THR A 278 -8.61 10.36 -0.93
C THR A 278 -7.48 11.11 -1.64
N VAL A 279 -7.07 12.26 -1.10
CA VAL A 279 -5.98 13.06 -1.69
C VAL A 279 -4.65 12.31 -1.63
N VAL A 280 -4.30 11.78 -0.46
CA VAL A 280 -3.01 11.12 -0.25
C VAL A 280 -2.93 9.78 -1.00
N CYS A 281 -3.99 8.96 -0.95
CA CYS A 281 -4.03 7.70 -1.68
C CYS A 281 -3.97 7.95 -3.20
N GLY A 282 -4.75 8.93 -3.69
CA GLY A 282 -4.70 9.34 -5.10
C GLY A 282 -3.31 9.77 -5.52
N ALA A 283 -2.67 10.65 -4.75
CA ALA A 283 -1.31 11.12 -5.03
C ALA A 283 -0.31 9.96 -5.06
N LEU A 284 -0.35 9.05 -4.07
CA LEU A 284 0.57 7.91 -4.00
C LEU A 284 0.35 6.91 -5.14
N MET A 285 -0.90 6.47 -5.35
CA MET A 285 -1.18 5.42 -6.32
C MET A 285 -0.92 5.88 -7.76
N ILE A 286 -1.40 7.07 -8.12
CA ILE A 286 -1.15 7.64 -9.45
C ILE A 286 0.29 8.11 -9.58
N GLY A 287 0.83 8.77 -8.56
CA GLY A 287 2.21 9.26 -8.58
C GLY A 287 3.21 8.14 -8.81
N MET A 288 3.16 7.07 -8.02
CA MET A 288 4.06 5.93 -8.18
C MET A 288 3.89 5.24 -9.53
N THR A 289 2.65 5.05 -9.99
CA THR A 289 2.38 4.44 -11.29
C THR A 289 2.92 5.33 -12.42
N PHE A 290 2.71 6.64 -12.33
CA PHE A 290 3.22 7.60 -13.31
C PHE A 290 4.75 7.69 -13.30
N LEU A 291 5.40 7.60 -12.15
CA LEU A 291 6.85 7.51 -12.04
C LEU A 291 7.40 6.28 -12.77
N GLY A 292 6.68 5.16 -12.76
CA GLY A 292 7.02 4.00 -13.56
C GLY A 292 7.02 4.31 -15.07
N VAL A 293 6.07 5.10 -15.57
CA VAL A 293 6.07 5.56 -16.96
C VAL A 293 7.27 6.47 -17.24
N LEU A 294 7.52 7.44 -16.35
CA LEU A 294 8.62 8.38 -16.49
C LEU A 294 9.99 7.69 -16.46
N ALA A 295 10.13 6.62 -15.66
CA ALA A 295 11.36 5.82 -15.60
C ALA A 295 11.75 5.24 -16.98
N ARG A 296 10.79 5.06 -17.90
CA ARG A 296 11.05 4.65 -19.29
C ARG A 296 11.91 5.66 -20.06
N GLY A 297 11.89 6.94 -19.68
CA GLY A 297 12.74 7.97 -20.29
C GLY A 297 14.20 7.91 -19.86
N VAL A 298 14.51 7.14 -18.80
CA VAL A 298 15.88 6.96 -18.26
C VAL A 298 16.37 5.53 -18.47
N ILE A 299 15.51 4.54 -18.20
CA ILE A 299 15.80 3.10 -18.39
C ILE A 299 15.06 2.65 -19.66
N VAL A 300 15.81 2.39 -20.72
CA VAL A 300 15.23 2.04 -22.03
C VAL A 300 15.09 0.53 -22.22
N ASP A 301 16.05 -0.27 -21.71
CA ASP A 301 16.08 -1.71 -21.92
C ASP A 301 15.70 -2.48 -20.64
N ALA A 302 14.83 -3.49 -20.81
CA ALA A 302 14.48 -4.41 -19.74
C ALA A 302 15.67 -5.29 -19.28
N ALA A 303 16.66 -5.49 -20.14
CA ALA A 303 17.87 -6.23 -19.82
C ALA A 303 18.67 -5.58 -18.69
N ASP A 304 18.60 -4.25 -18.53
CA ASP A 304 19.31 -3.48 -17.50
C ASP A 304 18.96 -3.97 -16.08
N PHE A 305 17.70 -4.42 -15.88
CA PHE A 305 17.24 -4.96 -14.59
C PHE A 305 16.85 -6.45 -14.66
N GLY A 306 17.45 -7.20 -15.61
CA GLY A 306 17.24 -8.64 -15.74
C GLY A 306 15.88 -9.07 -16.28
N GLY A 307 15.12 -8.18 -16.90
CA GLY A 307 13.81 -8.45 -17.49
C GLY A 307 12.67 -8.61 -16.49
N ASN A 308 12.94 -8.59 -15.20
CA ASN A 308 11.94 -8.64 -14.13
C ASN A 308 11.48 -7.23 -13.76
N THR A 309 10.26 -6.87 -14.12
CA THR A 309 9.69 -5.54 -13.86
C THR A 309 9.65 -5.16 -12.37
N ASP A 310 9.64 -6.12 -11.45
CA ASP A 310 9.71 -5.85 -10.02
C ASP A 310 11.11 -5.39 -9.57
N ALA A 311 12.14 -5.62 -10.36
CA ALA A 311 13.48 -5.11 -10.11
C ALA A 311 13.70 -3.67 -10.63
N MET A 312 12.76 -3.11 -11.41
CA MET A 312 12.91 -1.82 -12.07
C MET A 312 13.09 -0.66 -11.07
N ILE A 313 12.26 -0.56 -10.04
CA ILE A 313 12.38 0.52 -9.02
C ILE A 313 13.67 0.38 -8.19
N PRO A 314 14.02 -0.79 -7.65
CA PRO A 314 15.32 -0.98 -7.01
C PRO A 314 16.51 -0.64 -7.92
N TYR A 315 16.46 -1.02 -9.19
CA TYR A 315 17.50 -0.70 -10.19
C TYR A 315 17.61 0.82 -10.41
N LEU A 316 16.47 1.49 -10.62
CA LEU A 316 16.41 2.93 -10.79
C LEU A 316 17.07 3.66 -9.60
N ILE A 317 16.74 3.25 -8.38
CA ILE A 317 17.31 3.86 -7.17
C ILE A 317 18.81 3.64 -7.09
N SER A 318 19.28 2.42 -7.37
CA SER A 318 20.70 2.07 -7.18
C SER A 318 21.63 2.64 -8.25
N HIS A 319 21.14 2.91 -9.48
CA HIS A 319 21.97 3.31 -10.62
C HIS A 319 21.74 4.75 -11.07
N HIS A 320 20.53 5.30 -10.87
CA HIS A 320 20.15 6.60 -11.40
C HIS A 320 19.84 7.64 -10.31
N MET A 321 19.81 7.24 -9.03
CA MET A 321 19.58 8.20 -7.96
C MET A 321 20.87 8.55 -7.23
N SER A 322 20.92 9.79 -6.73
CA SER A 322 22.03 10.23 -5.88
C SER A 322 22.11 9.37 -4.61
N PRO A 323 23.32 9.06 -4.10
CA PRO A 323 23.50 8.29 -2.88
C PRO A 323 22.79 8.84 -1.63
N TRP A 324 22.35 10.07 -1.67
CA TRP A 324 21.66 10.76 -0.57
C TRP A 324 20.12 10.73 -0.70
N MET A 325 19.58 10.23 -1.79
CA MET A 325 18.17 10.01 -2.07
C MET A 325 17.74 8.58 -1.74
#